data_150bf826335410ef9e0f2bd85fd2ce90
#
_entry.id   150bf826335410ef9e0f2bd85fd2ce90
#
_cell.length_a   1.000
_cell.length_b   1.000
_cell.length_c   1.000
_cell.angle_alpha   90.00
_cell.angle_beta   90.00
_cell.angle_gamma   90.00
#
_symmetry.space_group_name_H-M   'P 1'
#
loop_
_entity.id
_entity.type
_entity.pdbx_description
1 polymer ?
#
loop_
_entity_poly.entity_id
_entity_poly.type
_entity_poly.pdbx_seq_one_letter_code
_entity_poly.pdbx_strand_id
1 'polypeptide(L)'
;MNLRINKKKFLYLISPNKIYPQFYKDLKKILETGKVGLFQMRLKKYSLTQKIIIGKKIHQICRKNGVKFLVNDDPLLSKKLNADGCHLGQKDMSLKEARKIVGDKIIGITCHNSVKLAKVAIKDKASYIAFGAFFSTKTKKVKFKAKIKILNKVKKLTKTPIVAIGGINFNNYKKLLLNNANLLAISGYVWNNKKYKPLETIE
;
A
#
# COMPACT_ATOMS: atom_id res chain seq x y z
N MET A 1 -14.41 -2.10 9.11
CA MET A 1 -14.13 -3.46 8.54
C MET A 1 -12.69 -3.87 8.86
N ASN A 2 -12.49 -5.00 9.53
CA ASN A 2 -11.13 -5.48 9.80
C ASN A 2 -10.53 -6.08 8.52
N LEU A 3 -9.38 -5.58 8.07
CA LEU A 3 -8.65 -6.14 6.95
C LEU A 3 -8.16 -7.54 7.32
N ARG A 4 -8.81 -8.58 6.78
CA ARG A 4 -8.33 -9.97 6.93
C ARG A 4 -7.18 -10.19 5.95
N ILE A 5 -5.99 -10.49 6.47
CA ILE A 5 -4.81 -10.76 5.67
C ILE A 5 -4.65 -12.28 5.51
N ASN A 6 -4.66 -12.74 4.28
CA ASN A 6 -4.26 -14.11 3.96
C ASN A 6 -2.71 -14.16 3.98
N LYS A 7 -2.11 -15.09 4.73
CA LYS A 7 -0.65 -15.25 4.82
C LYS A 7 0.03 -15.48 3.46
N LYS A 8 -0.67 -16.06 2.47
CA LYS A 8 -0.17 -16.23 1.10
C LYS A 8 -0.19 -14.91 0.31
N LYS A 9 -1.06 -13.93 0.66
CA LYS A 9 -1.22 -12.64 -0.01
C LYS A 9 -0.56 -11.50 0.79
N PHE A 10 0.73 -11.59 1.03
CA PHE A 10 1.47 -10.66 1.88
C PHE A 10 2.04 -9.43 1.15
N LEU A 11 1.88 -9.35 -0.17
CA LEU A 11 2.35 -8.21 -0.94
C LEU A 11 1.26 -7.13 -1.05
N TYR A 12 1.69 -5.89 -0.85
CA TYR A 12 0.95 -4.68 -1.08
C TYR A 12 1.62 -3.89 -2.22
N LEU A 13 1.13 -4.06 -3.44
CA LEU A 13 1.73 -3.47 -4.62
C LEU A 13 1.24 -2.02 -4.80
N ILE A 14 2.18 -1.08 -4.99
CA ILE A 14 1.87 0.33 -5.27
C ILE A 14 2.21 0.59 -6.74
N SER A 15 1.34 1.30 -7.47
CA SER A 15 1.54 1.63 -8.88
C SER A 15 2.87 2.36 -9.14
N PRO A 16 3.41 2.31 -10.37
CA PRO A 16 4.49 3.21 -10.76
C PRO A 16 4.01 4.67 -10.74
N ASN A 17 4.96 5.62 -10.76
CA ASN A 17 4.63 7.06 -10.81
C ASN A 17 4.06 7.47 -12.19
N LYS A 18 4.42 6.74 -13.25
CA LYS A 18 3.95 6.93 -14.63
C LYS A 18 3.46 5.58 -15.19
N ILE A 19 2.25 5.58 -15.73
CA ILE A 19 1.69 4.42 -16.42
C ILE A 19 2.32 4.32 -17.80
N TYR A 20 2.85 3.15 -18.14
CA TYR A 20 3.47 2.85 -19.42
C TYR A 20 2.59 1.88 -20.22
N PRO A 21 2.76 1.75 -21.55
CA PRO A 21 1.84 0.96 -22.41
C PRO A 21 1.60 -0.48 -21.92
N GLN A 22 2.66 -1.17 -21.47
CA GLN A 22 2.61 -2.56 -21.04
C GLN A 22 2.06 -2.75 -19.61
N PHE A 23 1.88 -1.65 -18.83
CA PHE A 23 1.54 -1.70 -17.40
C PHE A 23 0.35 -2.61 -17.06
N TYR A 24 -0.75 -2.52 -17.81
CA TYR A 24 -1.95 -3.29 -17.49
C TYR A 24 -1.75 -4.80 -17.69
N LYS A 25 -0.95 -5.19 -18.71
CA LYS A 25 -0.61 -6.58 -18.96
C LYS A 25 0.32 -7.12 -17.86
N ASP A 26 1.33 -6.33 -17.46
CA ASP A 26 2.23 -6.68 -16.38
C ASP A 26 1.47 -6.77 -15.04
N LEU A 27 0.60 -5.79 -14.74
CA LEU A 27 -0.26 -5.81 -13.56
C LEU A 27 -1.09 -7.09 -13.50
N LYS A 28 -1.78 -7.44 -14.58
CA LYS A 28 -2.60 -8.65 -14.66
C LYS A 28 -1.77 -9.89 -14.30
N LYS A 29 -0.63 -10.09 -14.97
CA LYS A 29 0.26 -11.24 -14.70
C LYS A 29 0.73 -11.30 -13.24
N ILE A 30 1.12 -10.14 -12.66
CA ILE A 30 1.53 -10.07 -11.25
C ILE A 30 0.39 -10.47 -10.32
N LEU A 31 -0.84 -9.99 -10.56
CA LEU A 31 -1.96 -10.31 -9.67
C LEU A 31 -2.40 -11.78 -9.78
N GLU A 32 -2.22 -12.40 -10.94
CA GLU A 32 -2.48 -13.84 -11.19
C GLU A 32 -1.55 -14.76 -10.37
N THR A 33 -0.40 -14.28 -9.88
CA THR A 33 0.47 -15.05 -8.94
C THR A 33 -0.19 -15.39 -7.61
N GLY A 34 -1.29 -14.70 -7.26
CA GLY A 34 -1.98 -14.86 -5.99
C GLY A 34 -1.21 -14.34 -4.76
N LYS A 35 -0.03 -13.73 -4.92
CA LYS A 35 0.80 -13.21 -3.81
C LYS A 35 0.40 -11.80 -3.36
N VAL A 36 -0.34 -11.05 -4.20
CA VAL A 36 -0.74 -9.65 -3.94
C VAL A 36 -2.11 -9.61 -3.24
N GLY A 37 -2.18 -9.01 -2.07
CA GLY A 37 -3.44 -8.81 -1.32
C GLY A 37 -4.05 -7.42 -1.53
N LEU A 38 -3.19 -6.40 -1.65
CA LEU A 38 -3.59 -5.01 -1.84
C LEU A 38 -2.87 -4.40 -3.04
N PHE A 39 -3.59 -3.56 -3.80
CA PHE A 39 -3.00 -2.70 -4.82
C PHE A 39 -3.38 -1.24 -4.55
N GLN A 40 -2.39 -0.33 -4.56
CA GLN A 40 -2.61 1.12 -4.39
C GLN A 40 -2.30 1.86 -5.68
N MET A 41 -3.27 2.60 -6.19
CA MET A 41 -3.07 3.56 -7.27
C MET A 41 -2.50 4.88 -6.71
N ARG A 42 -1.25 5.22 -7.09
CA ARG A 42 -0.53 6.42 -6.65
C ARG A 42 -0.03 7.23 -7.86
N LEU A 43 -0.87 8.10 -8.39
CA LEU A 43 -0.65 8.87 -9.63
C LEU A 43 -0.67 10.39 -9.34
N LYS A 44 0.37 10.89 -8.65
CA LYS A 44 0.40 12.30 -8.16
C LYS A 44 0.41 13.36 -9.26
N LYS A 45 0.97 13.03 -10.43
CA LYS A 45 1.14 13.97 -11.56
C LYS A 45 0.02 13.89 -12.62
N TYR A 46 -1.02 13.11 -12.38
CA TYR A 46 -2.13 12.92 -13.31
C TYR A 46 -3.32 13.82 -12.94
N SER A 47 -4.05 14.31 -13.96
CA SER A 47 -5.31 15.01 -13.75
C SER A 47 -6.37 14.10 -13.13
N LEU A 48 -7.43 14.68 -12.59
CA LEU A 48 -8.54 13.90 -12.01
C LEU A 48 -9.18 12.98 -13.07
N THR A 49 -9.44 13.49 -14.27
CA THR A 49 -10.00 12.72 -15.40
C THR A 49 -9.12 11.51 -15.74
N GLN A 50 -7.81 11.73 -15.87
CA GLN A 50 -6.87 10.64 -16.14
C GLN A 50 -6.85 9.61 -15.02
N LYS A 51 -6.85 10.05 -13.75
CA LYS A 51 -6.92 9.14 -12.59
C LYS A 51 -8.20 8.29 -12.61
N ILE A 52 -9.33 8.86 -13.03
CA ILE A 52 -10.60 8.12 -13.12
C ILE A 52 -10.52 7.05 -14.21
N ILE A 53 -10.05 7.40 -15.41
CA ILE A 53 -9.94 6.45 -16.54
C ILE A 53 -9.00 5.30 -16.17
N ILE A 54 -7.80 5.63 -15.69
CA ILE A 54 -6.79 4.65 -15.27
C ILE A 54 -7.30 3.79 -14.10
N GLY A 55 -7.91 4.45 -13.10
CA GLY A 55 -8.41 3.79 -11.89
C GLY A 55 -9.50 2.78 -12.18
N LYS A 56 -10.44 3.06 -13.09
CA LYS A 56 -11.46 2.10 -13.53
C LYS A 56 -10.85 0.83 -14.12
N LYS A 57 -9.84 0.97 -15.00
CA LYS A 57 -9.13 -0.17 -15.61
C LYS A 57 -8.38 -0.99 -14.54
N ILE A 58 -7.65 -0.32 -13.65
CA ILE A 58 -6.92 -0.98 -12.55
C ILE A 58 -7.90 -1.72 -11.63
N HIS A 59 -8.99 -1.07 -11.23
CA HIS A 59 -10.00 -1.67 -10.34
C HIS A 59 -10.60 -2.93 -10.93
N GLN A 60 -10.92 -2.93 -12.24
CA GLN A 60 -11.42 -4.11 -12.94
C GLN A 60 -10.43 -5.28 -12.88
N ILE A 61 -9.12 -5.01 -13.11
CA ILE A 61 -8.06 -6.03 -13.02
C ILE A 61 -7.94 -6.56 -11.58
N CYS A 62 -7.92 -5.66 -10.59
CA CYS A 62 -7.84 -6.04 -9.17
C CYS A 62 -9.02 -6.93 -8.77
N ARG A 63 -10.26 -6.54 -9.13
CA ARG A 63 -11.48 -7.29 -8.81
C ARG A 63 -11.47 -8.70 -9.39
N LYS A 64 -11.05 -8.86 -10.66
CA LYS A 64 -10.93 -10.18 -11.31
C LYS A 64 -9.96 -11.13 -10.61
N ASN A 65 -8.95 -10.56 -9.91
CA ASN A 65 -7.92 -11.33 -9.20
C ASN A 65 -8.11 -11.38 -7.67
N GLY A 66 -9.25 -10.90 -7.16
CA GLY A 66 -9.54 -10.88 -5.72
C GLY A 66 -8.54 -10.04 -4.91
N VAL A 67 -8.01 -8.96 -5.51
CA VAL A 67 -7.08 -8.01 -4.91
C VAL A 67 -7.82 -6.74 -4.52
N LYS A 68 -7.61 -6.23 -3.30
CA LYS A 68 -8.22 -5.00 -2.82
C LYS A 68 -7.58 -3.78 -3.48
N PHE A 69 -8.40 -2.93 -4.10
CA PHE A 69 -7.98 -1.73 -4.79
C PHE A 69 -8.10 -0.50 -3.89
N LEU A 70 -6.98 0.21 -3.66
CA LEU A 70 -6.92 1.41 -2.82
C LEU A 70 -6.46 2.62 -3.63
N VAL A 71 -6.97 3.79 -3.25
CA VAL A 71 -6.55 5.09 -3.80
C VAL A 71 -5.63 5.79 -2.81
N ASN A 72 -4.52 6.36 -3.32
CA ASN A 72 -3.56 7.11 -2.50
C ASN A 72 -4.05 8.53 -2.22
N ASP A 73 -4.01 8.98 -0.96
CA ASP A 73 -4.23 10.34 -0.44
C ASP A 73 -5.66 10.91 -0.63
N ASP A 74 -6.53 10.30 -1.44
CA ASP A 74 -7.78 10.92 -1.91
C ASP A 74 -9.04 10.04 -1.64
N PRO A 75 -9.74 10.27 -0.51
CA PRO A 75 -10.99 9.57 -0.18
C PRO A 75 -12.16 9.86 -1.14
N LEU A 76 -12.23 11.07 -1.72
CA LEU A 76 -13.28 11.43 -2.68
C LEU A 76 -13.12 10.65 -3.97
N LEU A 77 -11.90 10.58 -4.50
CA LEU A 77 -11.59 9.75 -5.66
C LEU A 77 -11.81 8.26 -5.37
N SER A 78 -11.48 7.81 -4.16
CA SER A 78 -11.77 6.43 -3.71
C SER A 78 -13.27 6.13 -3.78
N LYS A 79 -14.12 7.02 -3.28
CA LYS A 79 -15.57 6.91 -3.37
C LYS A 79 -16.04 6.92 -4.83
N LYS A 80 -15.55 7.87 -5.65
CA LYS A 80 -15.92 8.00 -7.07
C LYS A 80 -15.56 6.78 -7.91
N LEU A 81 -14.44 6.11 -7.61
CA LEU A 81 -14.01 4.87 -8.27
C LEU A 81 -14.67 3.60 -7.68
N ASN A 82 -15.49 3.75 -6.66
CA ASN A 82 -15.98 2.63 -5.84
C ASN A 82 -14.85 1.68 -5.41
N ALA A 83 -13.65 2.24 -5.10
CA ALA A 83 -12.50 1.48 -4.64
C ALA A 83 -12.79 0.78 -3.30
N ASP A 84 -11.99 -0.23 -2.94
CA ASP A 84 -12.10 -0.90 -1.63
C ASP A 84 -11.65 0.00 -0.47
N GLY A 85 -11.04 1.15 -0.75
CA GLY A 85 -10.65 2.14 0.24
C GLY A 85 -9.52 3.07 -0.21
N CYS A 86 -8.84 3.69 0.77
CA CYS A 86 -7.75 4.62 0.53
C CYS A 86 -6.59 4.45 1.52
N HIS A 87 -5.45 5.03 1.17
CA HIS A 87 -4.28 5.15 2.05
C HIS A 87 -3.93 6.62 2.25
N LEU A 88 -3.76 7.05 3.50
CA LEU A 88 -3.53 8.43 3.88
C LEU A 88 -2.17 8.61 4.56
N GLY A 89 -1.48 9.69 4.23
CA GLY A 89 -0.33 10.19 4.95
C GLY A 89 -0.73 11.18 6.05
N GLN A 90 0.25 11.70 6.77
CA GLN A 90 0.04 12.59 7.93
C GLN A 90 -0.37 14.03 7.56
N LYS A 91 -0.28 14.39 6.27
CA LYS A 91 -0.65 15.71 5.75
C LYS A 91 -1.92 15.69 4.91
N ASP A 92 -2.48 14.50 4.72
CA ASP A 92 -3.70 14.30 3.96
C ASP A 92 -4.92 14.46 4.90
N MET A 93 -6.10 14.25 4.37
CA MET A 93 -7.35 14.26 5.16
C MET A 93 -7.25 13.34 6.39
N SER A 94 -7.78 13.75 7.53
CA SER A 94 -7.80 12.93 8.72
C SER A 94 -8.58 11.63 8.53
N LEU A 95 -8.24 10.57 9.29
CA LEU A 95 -8.94 9.30 9.21
C LEU A 95 -10.44 9.46 9.52
N LYS A 96 -10.79 10.32 10.48
CA LYS A 96 -12.19 10.58 10.87
C LYS A 96 -12.99 11.20 9.74
N GLU A 97 -12.44 12.20 9.05
CA GLU A 97 -13.08 12.84 7.89
C GLU A 97 -13.18 11.87 6.70
N ALA A 98 -12.09 11.16 6.40
CA ALA A 98 -12.09 10.15 5.35
C ALA A 98 -13.14 9.05 5.62
N ARG A 99 -13.32 8.65 6.88
CA ARG A 99 -14.33 7.66 7.28
C ARG A 99 -15.75 8.12 6.96
N LYS A 100 -16.06 9.42 7.11
CA LYS A 100 -17.37 9.99 6.71
C LYS A 100 -17.63 9.86 5.19
N ILE A 101 -16.56 9.90 4.38
CA ILE A 101 -16.65 9.83 2.91
C ILE A 101 -16.75 8.39 2.41
N VAL A 102 -15.88 7.50 2.90
CA VAL A 102 -15.74 6.13 2.36
C VAL A 102 -16.50 5.07 3.18
N GLY A 103 -17.13 5.45 4.28
CA GLY A 103 -17.88 4.53 5.14
C GLY A 103 -16.97 3.44 5.71
N ASP A 104 -17.42 2.19 5.73
CA ASP A 104 -16.69 1.05 6.31
C ASP A 104 -15.56 0.49 5.44
N LYS A 105 -15.20 1.17 4.36
CA LYS A 105 -14.11 0.74 3.47
C LYS A 105 -12.74 0.82 4.16
N ILE A 106 -11.73 0.22 3.54
CA ILE A 106 -10.36 0.17 4.07
C ILE A 106 -9.76 1.57 4.12
N ILE A 107 -9.25 1.98 5.29
CA ILE A 107 -8.42 3.18 5.43
C ILE A 107 -7.09 2.79 6.07
N GLY A 108 -6.01 2.95 5.33
CA GLY A 108 -4.66 2.77 5.84
C GLY A 108 -3.99 4.08 6.19
N ILE A 109 -3.15 4.10 7.23
CA ILE A 109 -2.47 5.31 7.71
C ILE A 109 -0.97 5.12 7.77
N THR A 110 -0.21 6.07 7.17
CA THR A 110 1.25 6.15 7.34
C THR A 110 1.61 6.65 8.74
N CYS A 111 2.41 5.89 9.48
CA CYS A 111 2.88 6.23 10.84
C CYS A 111 4.40 6.51 10.89
N HIS A 112 5.11 6.55 9.75
CA HIS A 112 6.56 6.77 9.65
C HIS A 112 7.39 5.84 10.56
N ASN A 113 8.02 6.37 11.61
CA ASN A 113 8.73 5.62 12.66
C ASN A 113 8.20 6.02 14.05
N SER A 114 6.88 6.24 14.18
CA SER A 114 6.27 6.81 15.36
C SER A 114 5.21 5.90 15.98
N VAL A 115 5.47 5.45 17.22
CA VAL A 115 4.49 4.75 18.05
C VAL A 115 3.32 5.65 18.42
N LYS A 116 3.57 6.96 18.62
CA LYS A 116 2.52 7.95 18.94
C LYS A 116 1.49 8.02 17.79
N LEU A 117 1.96 8.16 16.55
CA LEU A 117 1.07 8.16 15.38
C LEU A 117 0.30 6.85 15.21
N ALA A 118 0.96 5.71 15.48
CA ALA A 118 0.31 4.41 15.47
C ALA A 118 -0.82 4.31 16.50
N LYS A 119 -0.61 4.76 17.72
CA LYS A 119 -1.63 4.77 18.78
C LYS A 119 -2.86 5.60 18.37
N VAL A 120 -2.65 6.77 17.77
CA VAL A 120 -3.74 7.62 17.25
C VAL A 120 -4.50 6.90 16.14
N ALA A 121 -3.80 6.35 15.13
CA ALA A 121 -4.43 5.64 14.03
C ALA A 121 -5.22 4.40 14.50
N ILE A 122 -4.72 3.66 15.51
CA ILE A 122 -5.41 2.52 16.12
C ILE A 122 -6.68 2.99 16.83
N LYS A 123 -6.59 4.04 17.68
CA LYS A 123 -7.73 4.64 18.36
C LYS A 123 -8.83 5.06 17.38
N ASP A 124 -8.44 5.65 16.25
CA ASP A 124 -9.35 6.10 15.20
C ASP A 124 -9.78 4.97 14.24
N LYS A 125 -9.48 3.70 14.59
CA LYS A 125 -9.91 2.49 13.86
C LYS A 125 -9.38 2.42 12.42
N ALA A 126 -8.07 2.71 12.21
CA ALA A 126 -7.40 2.43 10.94
C ALA A 126 -7.50 0.95 10.60
N SER A 127 -7.72 0.62 9.34
CA SER A 127 -7.79 -0.78 8.87
C SER A 127 -6.40 -1.43 8.82
N TYR A 128 -5.35 -0.63 8.64
CA TYR A 128 -3.95 -1.00 8.80
C TYR A 128 -3.08 0.24 9.04
N ILE A 129 -1.90 0.02 9.60
CA ILE A 129 -0.91 1.07 9.88
C ILE A 129 0.39 0.77 9.15
N ALA A 130 1.00 1.79 8.51
CA ALA A 130 2.20 1.61 7.70
C ALA A 130 3.41 2.34 8.30
N PHE A 131 4.54 1.64 8.36
CA PHE A 131 5.82 2.16 8.84
C PHE A 131 6.87 2.16 7.74
N GLY A 132 7.72 3.17 7.70
CA GLY A 132 8.79 3.31 6.72
C GLY A 132 9.37 4.75 6.68
N ALA A 133 10.41 4.94 5.85
CA ALA A 133 11.02 3.91 5.00
C ALA A 133 12.02 3.06 5.80
N PHE A 134 12.01 1.75 5.61
CA PHE A 134 12.96 0.86 6.28
C PHE A 134 14.32 0.83 5.60
N PHE A 135 14.35 0.95 4.27
CA PHE A 135 15.56 0.92 3.46
C PHE A 135 15.58 2.11 2.50
N SER A 136 16.76 2.41 1.94
CA SER A 136 16.94 3.45 0.92
C SER A 136 16.06 3.21 -0.30
N THR A 137 15.46 4.26 -0.86
CA THR A 137 14.59 4.16 -2.03
C THR A 137 14.71 5.40 -2.91
N LYS A 138 14.65 5.19 -4.23
CA LYS A 138 14.63 6.26 -5.24
C LYS A 138 13.20 6.69 -5.63
N THR A 139 12.17 5.98 -5.18
CA THR A 139 10.77 6.24 -5.57
C THR A 139 10.21 7.53 -4.98
N LYS A 140 10.68 7.91 -3.78
CA LYS A 140 10.29 9.13 -3.06
C LYS A 140 11.45 9.60 -2.19
N LYS A 141 11.65 10.92 -2.06
CA LYS A 141 12.61 11.50 -1.09
C LYS A 141 12.22 11.07 0.33
N VAL A 142 13.10 10.33 0.98
CA VAL A 142 12.86 9.77 2.32
C VAL A 142 13.13 10.84 3.37
N LYS A 143 12.10 11.27 4.09
CA LYS A 143 12.22 12.18 5.24
C LYS A 143 12.35 11.44 6.58
N PHE A 144 11.82 10.23 6.67
CA PHE A 144 11.77 9.43 7.90
C PHE A 144 12.33 8.05 7.64
N LYS A 145 13.31 7.62 8.46
CA LYS A 145 13.84 6.25 8.45
C LYS A 145 13.22 5.46 9.60
N ALA A 146 12.59 4.33 9.31
CA ALA A 146 12.04 3.44 10.32
C ALA A 146 13.09 2.42 10.79
N LYS A 147 13.09 2.11 12.09
CA LYS A 147 13.92 1.04 12.67
C LYS A 147 13.05 -0.22 12.78
N ILE A 148 13.59 -1.41 12.44
CA ILE A 148 12.84 -2.68 12.46
C ILE A 148 12.17 -2.95 13.80
N LYS A 149 12.82 -2.60 14.91
CA LYS A 149 12.29 -2.75 16.27
C LYS A 149 10.90 -2.10 16.49
N ILE A 150 10.49 -1.12 15.63
CA ILE A 150 9.16 -0.49 15.77
C ILE A 150 8.04 -1.48 15.48
N LEU A 151 8.25 -2.43 14.54
CA LEU A 151 7.26 -3.43 14.18
C LEU A 151 6.90 -4.29 15.40
N ASN A 152 7.90 -4.82 16.10
CA ASN A 152 7.71 -5.63 17.31
C ASN A 152 7.08 -4.81 18.45
N LYS A 153 7.53 -3.55 18.61
CA LYS A 153 6.98 -2.65 19.65
C LYS A 153 5.49 -2.40 19.44
N VAL A 154 5.08 -2.14 18.20
CA VAL A 154 3.68 -1.84 17.88
C VAL A 154 2.83 -3.11 17.85
N LYS A 155 3.38 -4.25 17.45
CA LYS A 155 2.66 -5.53 17.47
C LYS A 155 2.14 -5.90 18.86
N LYS A 156 2.89 -5.54 19.92
CA LYS A 156 2.46 -5.73 21.32
C LYS A 156 1.27 -4.85 21.71
N LEU A 157 0.98 -3.77 20.96
CA LEU A 157 -0.07 -2.79 21.27
C LEU A 157 -1.37 -3.04 20.52
N THR A 158 -1.35 -3.85 19.44
CA THR A 158 -2.52 -3.96 18.58
C THR A 158 -2.56 -5.24 17.75
N LYS A 159 -3.79 -5.66 17.41
CA LYS A 159 -4.06 -6.66 16.36
C LYS A 159 -4.21 -6.03 14.97
N THR A 160 -4.24 -4.71 14.86
CA THR A 160 -4.30 -3.99 13.57
C THR A 160 -3.14 -4.40 12.68
N PRO A 161 -3.39 -4.76 11.42
CA PRO A 161 -2.34 -5.16 10.48
C PRO A 161 -1.26 -4.10 10.32
N ILE A 162 0.00 -4.56 10.27
CA ILE A 162 1.19 -3.72 10.13
C ILE A 162 1.75 -3.88 8.72
N VAL A 163 1.91 -2.76 8.02
CA VAL A 163 2.53 -2.68 6.69
C VAL A 163 3.93 -2.10 6.82
N ALA A 164 4.92 -2.78 6.25
CA ALA A 164 6.26 -2.23 6.08
C ALA A 164 6.44 -1.67 4.66
N ILE A 165 7.05 -0.48 4.54
CA ILE A 165 7.29 0.19 3.26
C ILE A 165 8.68 0.83 3.18
N GLY A 166 9.20 0.95 1.97
CA GLY A 166 10.40 1.73 1.63
C GLY A 166 11.63 0.88 1.39
N GLY A 167 12.08 0.84 0.12
CA GLY A 167 13.28 0.15 -0.34
C GLY A 167 13.27 -1.36 -0.19
N ILE A 168 12.09 -1.97 -0.07
CA ILE A 168 11.94 -3.42 0.09
C ILE A 168 12.24 -4.11 -1.24
N ASN A 169 13.01 -5.20 -1.17
CA ASN A 169 13.42 -6.04 -2.27
C ASN A 169 13.65 -7.49 -1.80
N PHE A 170 14.04 -8.37 -2.71
CA PHE A 170 14.30 -9.79 -2.44
C PHE A 170 15.32 -10.04 -1.32
N ASN A 171 16.37 -9.22 -1.21
CA ASN A 171 17.45 -9.44 -0.24
C ASN A 171 17.09 -9.01 1.19
N ASN A 172 16.02 -8.20 1.38
CA ASN A 172 15.75 -7.59 2.68
C ASN A 172 14.33 -7.84 3.24
N TYR A 173 13.41 -8.37 2.45
CA TYR A 173 11.99 -8.51 2.85
C TYR A 173 11.78 -9.47 4.02
N LYS A 174 12.55 -10.56 4.10
CA LYS A 174 12.42 -11.60 5.14
C LYS A 174 12.55 -11.00 6.54
N LYS A 175 13.50 -10.06 6.74
CA LYS A 175 13.71 -9.39 8.02
C LYS A 175 12.45 -8.67 8.53
N LEU A 176 11.65 -8.12 7.63
CA LEU A 176 10.42 -7.39 8.01
C LEU A 176 9.30 -8.36 8.40
N LEU A 177 9.12 -9.46 7.66
CA LEU A 177 8.13 -10.49 7.98
C LEU A 177 8.45 -11.17 9.32
N LEU A 178 9.70 -11.55 9.55
CA LEU A 178 10.16 -12.13 10.82
C LEU A 178 9.99 -11.17 12.02
N ASN A 179 9.88 -9.87 11.77
CA ASN A 179 9.64 -8.85 12.78
C ASN A 179 8.20 -8.33 12.79
N ASN A 180 7.23 -9.19 12.44
CA ASN A 180 5.80 -8.92 12.58
C ASN A 180 5.20 -7.91 11.57
N ALA A 181 5.85 -7.62 10.44
CA ALA A 181 5.14 -7.02 9.32
C ALA A 181 4.13 -8.03 8.76
N ASN A 182 2.87 -7.62 8.58
CA ASN A 182 1.83 -8.44 7.98
C ASN A 182 1.81 -8.31 6.46
N LEU A 183 2.17 -7.12 5.94
CA LEU A 183 2.22 -6.80 4.52
C LEU A 183 3.49 -6.02 4.19
N LEU A 184 3.99 -6.23 2.98
CA LEU A 184 5.15 -5.53 2.41
C LEU A 184 4.69 -4.64 1.27
N ALA A 185 4.77 -3.32 1.43
CA ALA A 185 4.42 -2.37 0.39
C ALA A 185 5.63 -2.10 -0.52
N ILE A 186 5.49 -2.47 -1.79
CA ILE A 186 6.54 -2.39 -2.80
C ILE A 186 6.07 -1.62 -4.04
N SER A 187 6.98 -0.89 -4.68
CA SER A 187 6.75 -0.19 -5.94
C SER A 187 8.00 -0.20 -6.81
N GLY A 188 9.02 0.57 -6.45
CA GLY A 188 10.20 0.77 -7.29
C GLY A 188 10.96 -0.52 -7.61
N TYR A 189 10.99 -1.49 -6.72
CA TYR A 189 11.62 -2.79 -6.98
C TYR A 189 10.92 -3.56 -8.11
N VAL A 190 9.61 -3.42 -8.23
CA VAL A 190 8.82 -4.07 -9.28
C VAL A 190 8.86 -3.28 -10.59
N TRP A 191 8.55 -1.98 -10.54
CA TRP A 191 8.31 -1.20 -11.75
C TRP A 191 9.54 -0.53 -12.35
N ASN A 192 10.59 -0.31 -11.54
CA ASN A 192 11.82 0.37 -11.94
C ASN A 192 13.03 -0.55 -11.89
N ASN A 193 12.83 -1.85 -11.88
CA ASN A 193 13.92 -2.83 -11.91
C ASN A 193 14.57 -2.84 -13.30
N LYS A 194 15.91 -2.73 -13.33
CA LYS A 194 16.66 -2.77 -14.59
C LYS A 194 17.07 -4.18 -15.00
N LYS A 195 17.09 -5.13 -14.05
CA LYS A 195 17.58 -6.49 -14.25
C LYS A 195 16.43 -7.46 -14.55
N TYR A 196 15.30 -7.28 -13.89
CA TYR A 196 14.16 -8.20 -13.92
C TYR A 196 12.91 -7.51 -14.47
N LYS A 197 12.10 -8.26 -15.23
CA LYS A 197 10.74 -7.83 -15.61
C LYS A 197 9.84 -7.77 -14.37
N PRO A 198 8.74 -6.99 -14.38
CA PRO A 198 7.88 -6.84 -13.22
C PRO A 198 7.40 -8.16 -12.59
N LEU A 199 7.03 -9.16 -13.39
CA LEU A 199 6.60 -10.48 -12.90
C LEU A 199 7.74 -11.20 -12.17
N GLU A 200 8.92 -11.25 -12.75
CA GLU A 200 10.10 -11.93 -12.19
C GLU A 200 10.54 -11.38 -10.82
N THR A 201 10.15 -10.15 -10.49
CA THR A 201 10.43 -9.55 -9.17
C THR A 201 9.52 -10.06 -8.06
N ILE A 202 8.45 -10.79 -8.41
CA ILE A 202 7.42 -11.28 -7.48
C ILE A 202 7.51 -12.81 -7.32
N GLU A 203 8.01 -13.52 -8.30
CA GLU A 203 8.28 -14.96 -8.25
C GLU A 203 9.42 -15.28 -7.30
#